data_de07ec598542040f591565de74e84d58
#
_entry.id   de07ec598542040f591565de74e84d58
#
_cell.length_a   1.000
_cell.length_b   1.000
_cell.length_c   1.000
_cell.angle_alpha   90.00
_cell.angle_beta   90.00
_cell.angle_gamma   90.00
#
_symmetry.space_group_name_H-M   'P 1'
#
loop_
_entity.id
_entity.type
_entity.pdbx_description
1 polymer ?
#
loop_
_entity_poly.entity_id
_entity_poly.type
_entity_poly.pdbx_seq_one_letter_code
_entity_poly.pdbx_strand_id
1 'polypeptide(L)'
;MTPRAITAAARVSLAIAVGAVLFLATTRQPLPDLAALSDKANHALAFAVLALLADFSFPRARFGLAKAAALLAFGVAIEAVQHFPPWREASALDVVADLAGIALYAAAAPFVTRLP
;
A
#
# COMPACT_ATOMS: atom_id res chain seq x y z
N MET A 1 18.40 5.90 16.47
CA MET A 1 17.84 6.76 15.41
C MET A 1 16.85 7.74 16.01
N THR A 2 16.96 9.00 15.67
CA THR A 2 16.08 10.04 16.21
C THR A 2 14.68 9.94 15.61
N PRO A 3 13.65 10.45 16.29
CA PRO A 3 12.31 10.51 15.70
C PRO A 3 12.27 11.23 14.35
N ARG A 4 13.04 12.30 14.20
CA ARG A 4 13.12 13.01 12.91
C ARG A 4 13.72 12.14 11.82
N ALA A 5 14.75 11.38 12.16
CA ALA A 5 15.37 10.48 11.18
C ALA A 5 14.43 9.35 10.77
N ILE A 6 13.68 8.81 11.72
CA ILE A 6 12.67 7.80 11.44
C ILE A 6 11.59 8.34 10.49
N THR A 7 11.09 9.54 10.79
CA THR A 7 10.08 10.18 9.94
C THR A 7 10.61 10.45 8.54
N ALA A 8 11.83 10.98 8.44
CA ALA A 8 12.45 11.25 7.14
C ALA A 8 12.65 9.96 6.34
N ALA A 9 13.14 8.91 6.99
CA ALA A 9 13.33 7.62 6.34
C ALA A 9 11.99 7.03 5.88
N ALA A 10 10.94 7.16 6.70
CA ALA A 10 9.61 6.68 6.34
C ALA A 10 9.06 7.43 5.12
N ARG A 11 9.23 8.74 5.07
CA ARG A 11 8.75 9.55 3.93
C ARG A 11 9.47 9.20 2.64
N VAL A 12 10.79 9.04 2.69
CA VAL A 12 11.56 8.62 1.52
C VAL A 12 11.14 7.23 1.08
N SER A 13 11.02 6.31 2.02
CA SER A 13 10.60 4.94 1.73
C SER A 13 9.18 4.89 1.16
N LEU A 14 8.29 5.73 1.68
CA LEU A 14 6.92 5.82 1.18
C LEU A 14 6.90 6.30 -0.28
N ALA A 15 7.68 7.33 -0.58
CA ALA A 15 7.77 7.84 -1.96
C ALA A 15 8.29 6.77 -2.92
N ILE A 16 9.34 6.05 -2.51
CA ILE A 16 9.90 4.96 -3.32
C ILE A 16 8.86 3.84 -3.48
N ALA A 17 8.17 3.47 -2.41
CA ALA A 17 7.17 2.40 -2.45
C ALA A 17 5.99 2.76 -3.35
N VAL A 18 5.49 4.00 -3.26
CA VAL A 18 4.42 4.47 -4.14
C VAL A 18 4.85 4.39 -5.60
N GLY A 19 6.05 4.88 -5.90
CA GLY A 19 6.59 4.80 -7.25
C GLY A 19 6.74 3.37 -7.75
N ALA A 20 7.23 2.48 -6.90
CA ALA A 20 7.38 1.05 -7.23
C ALA A 20 6.02 0.40 -7.49
N VAL A 21 5.03 0.68 -6.65
CA VAL A 21 3.68 0.13 -6.83
C VAL A 21 3.08 0.60 -8.15
N LEU A 22 3.20 1.89 -8.46
CA LEU A 22 2.69 2.43 -9.72
C LEU A 22 3.40 1.80 -10.93
N PHE A 23 4.71 1.65 -10.84
CA PHE A 23 5.49 1.00 -11.90
C PHE A 23 5.01 -0.43 -12.13
N LEU A 24 4.91 -1.21 -11.06
CA LEU A 24 4.48 -2.61 -11.15
C LEU A 24 3.03 -2.75 -11.59
N ALA A 25 2.18 -1.80 -11.20
CA ALA A 25 0.76 -1.80 -11.58
C ALA A 25 0.56 -1.61 -13.08
N THR A 26 1.49 -0.91 -13.73
CA THR A 26 1.38 -0.56 -15.16
C THR A 26 2.32 -1.38 -16.05
N THR A 27 3.25 -2.11 -15.46
CA THR A 27 4.23 -2.90 -16.20
C THR A 27 3.65 -4.27 -16.54
N ARG A 28 4.02 -4.77 -17.72
CA ARG A 28 3.60 -6.09 -18.16
C ARG A 28 4.26 -7.16 -17.29
N GLN A 29 3.44 -8.05 -16.75
CA GLN A 29 3.93 -9.14 -15.91
C GLN A 29 4.44 -10.29 -16.77
N PRO A 30 5.64 -10.82 -16.49
CA PRO A 30 6.21 -11.89 -17.30
C PRO A 30 5.62 -13.29 -17.03
N LEU A 31 4.99 -13.50 -15.88
CA LEU A 31 4.50 -14.82 -15.47
C LEU A 31 3.03 -14.74 -15.01
N PRO A 32 2.10 -14.57 -15.95
CA PRO A 32 0.68 -14.42 -15.59
C PRO A 32 0.07 -15.69 -14.96
N ASP A 33 0.64 -16.84 -15.20
CA ASP A 33 0.05 -18.10 -14.75
C ASP A 33 0.15 -18.35 -13.24
N LEU A 34 1.08 -17.70 -12.58
CA LEU A 34 1.23 -17.83 -11.13
C LEU A 34 0.34 -16.85 -10.38
N ALA A 35 -0.52 -16.18 -11.10
CA ALA A 35 -0.91 -14.84 -10.72
C ALA A 35 -2.11 -14.72 -9.80
N ALA A 36 -3.12 -15.60 -9.88
CA ALA A 36 -4.40 -15.24 -9.27
C ALA A 36 -4.31 -15.06 -7.75
N LEU A 37 -3.81 -16.07 -7.05
CA LEU A 37 -3.72 -16.01 -5.59
C LEU A 37 -2.57 -15.15 -5.13
N SER A 38 -1.40 -15.28 -5.78
CA SER A 38 -0.23 -14.50 -5.39
C SER A 38 -0.40 -13.01 -5.72
N ASP A 39 -1.19 -12.68 -6.74
CA ASP A 39 -1.51 -11.28 -7.05
C ASP A 39 -2.27 -10.62 -5.89
N LYS A 40 -3.30 -11.29 -5.37
CA LYS A 40 -4.07 -10.75 -4.24
C LYS A 40 -3.22 -10.65 -2.98
N ALA A 41 -2.40 -11.65 -2.71
CA ALA A 41 -1.47 -11.62 -1.58
C ALA A 41 -0.47 -10.47 -1.71
N ASN A 42 0.02 -10.22 -2.92
CA ASN A 42 0.94 -9.11 -3.18
C ASN A 42 0.27 -7.76 -2.96
N HIS A 43 -0.99 -7.59 -3.39
CA HIS A 43 -1.75 -6.38 -3.12
C HIS A 43 -1.90 -6.14 -1.61
N ALA A 44 -2.32 -7.17 -0.88
CA ALA A 44 -2.50 -7.05 0.57
C ALA A 44 -1.18 -6.71 1.26
N LEU A 45 -0.10 -7.37 0.90
CA LEU A 45 1.21 -7.10 1.48
C LEU A 45 1.69 -5.69 1.15
N ALA A 46 1.57 -5.28 -0.11
CA ALA A 46 1.98 -3.95 -0.53
C ALA A 46 1.23 -2.87 0.25
N PHE A 47 -0.07 -3.01 0.42
CA PHE A 47 -0.85 -2.03 1.15
C PHE A 47 -0.63 -2.05 2.65
N ALA A 48 -0.28 -3.21 3.22
CA ALA A 48 0.16 -3.26 4.61
C ALA A 48 1.46 -2.48 4.81
N VAL A 49 2.41 -2.63 3.89
CA VAL A 49 3.67 -1.89 3.93
C VAL A 49 3.44 -0.40 3.70
N LEU A 50 2.60 -0.04 2.73
CA LEU A 50 2.26 1.37 2.49
C LEU A 50 1.59 1.98 3.71
N ALA A 51 0.73 1.24 4.39
CA ALA A 51 0.06 1.70 5.60
C ALA A 51 1.08 1.96 6.72
N LEU A 52 2.02 1.06 6.90
CA LEU A 52 3.10 1.23 7.89
C LEU A 52 3.92 2.49 7.58
N LEU A 53 4.33 2.64 6.34
CA LEU A 53 5.16 3.78 5.92
C LEU A 53 4.38 5.09 6.02
N ALA A 54 3.12 5.10 5.63
CA ALA A 54 2.27 6.29 5.76
C ALA A 54 2.08 6.68 7.21
N ASP A 55 1.89 5.70 8.08
CA ASP A 55 1.70 5.96 9.50
C ASP A 55 2.94 6.61 10.11
N PHE A 56 4.12 6.08 9.81
CA PHE A 56 5.38 6.61 10.32
C PHE A 56 5.78 7.93 9.65
N SER A 57 5.25 8.20 8.46
CA SER A 57 5.50 9.47 7.75
C SER A 57 4.75 10.64 8.35
N PHE A 58 3.66 10.37 9.07
CA PHE A 58 2.84 11.39 9.71
C PHE A 58 2.58 11.02 11.16
N PRO A 59 3.64 11.05 12.01
CA PRO A 59 3.58 10.47 13.34
C PRO A 59 2.68 11.21 14.33
N ARG A 60 2.30 12.46 14.02
CA ARG A 60 1.41 13.22 14.89
C ARG A 60 -0.03 12.78 14.81
N ALA A 61 -0.41 12.12 13.72
CA ALA A 61 -1.75 11.58 13.53
C ALA A 61 -1.71 10.08 13.76
N ARG A 62 -2.69 9.58 14.51
CA ARG A 62 -2.83 8.13 14.68
C ARG A 62 -3.28 7.49 13.36
N PHE A 63 -3.11 6.18 13.26
CA PHE A 63 -3.62 5.46 12.09
C PHE A 63 -5.13 5.29 12.24
N GLY A 64 -5.84 6.24 11.68
CA GLY A 64 -7.29 6.27 11.74
C GLY A 64 -7.91 6.35 10.35
N LEU A 65 -9.13 6.81 10.31
CA LEU A 65 -9.94 6.82 9.10
C LEU A 65 -9.30 7.64 7.98
N ALA A 66 -8.67 8.78 8.30
CA ALA A 66 -8.07 9.64 7.28
C ALA A 66 -6.94 8.94 6.53
N LYS A 67 -6.02 8.29 7.26
CA LYS A 67 -4.93 7.56 6.64
C LYS A 67 -5.43 6.36 5.85
N ALA A 68 -6.36 5.61 6.44
CA ALA A 68 -6.96 4.45 5.77
C ALA A 68 -7.69 4.85 4.49
N ALA A 69 -8.47 5.94 4.55
CA ALA A 69 -9.20 6.43 3.38
C ALA A 69 -8.27 6.90 2.28
N ALA A 70 -7.18 7.57 2.62
CA ALA A 70 -6.18 8.00 1.64
C ALA A 70 -5.53 6.81 0.94
N LEU A 71 -5.20 5.76 1.69
CA LEU A 71 -4.63 4.55 1.12
C LEU A 71 -5.62 3.82 0.23
N LEU A 72 -6.86 3.74 0.65
CA LEU A 72 -7.92 3.11 -0.16
C LEU A 72 -8.16 3.89 -1.45
N ALA A 73 -8.15 5.23 -1.37
CA ALA A 73 -8.26 6.07 -2.56
C ALA A 73 -7.12 5.82 -3.53
N PHE A 74 -5.90 5.63 -3.02
CA PHE A 74 -4.76 5.27 -3.85
C PHE A 74 -4.98 3.91 -4.52
N GLY A 75 -5.50 2.93 -3.78
CA GLY A 75 -5.82 1.60 -4.33
C GLY A 75 -6.86 1.68 -5.46
N VAL A 76 -7.89 2.48 -5.27
CA VAL A 76 -8.91 2.71 -6.31
C VAL A 76 -8.28 3.39 -7.54
N ALA A 77 -7.40 4.36 -7.32
CA ALA A 77 -6.69 5.03 -8.41
C ALA A 77 -5.83 4.05 -9.21
N ILE A 78 -5.13 3.14 -8.52
CA ILE A 78 -4.34 2.09 -9.19
C ILE A 78 -5.25 1.23 -10.07
N GLU A 79 -6.39 0.82 -9.52
CA GLU A 79 -7.36 0.00 -10.25
C GLU A 79 -7.83 0.72 -11.51
N ALA A 80 -8.12 2.00 -11.41
CA ALA A 80 -8.53 2.81 -12.56
C ALA A 80 -7.44 2.85 -13.63
N VAL A 81 -6.18 3.04 -13.21
CA VAL A 81 -5.04 3.06 -14.13
C VAL A 81 -4.87 1.70 -14.80
N GLN A 82 -5.13 0.62 -14.10
CA GLN A 82 -4.96 -0.74 -14.63
C GLN A 82 -6.00 -1.12 -15.67
N HIS A 83 -7.05 -0.32 -15.84
CA HIS A 83 -8.01 -0.53 -16.93
C HIS A 83 -7.43 -0.20 -18.31
N PHE A 84 -6.39 0.64 -18.39
CA PHE A 84 -5.90 1.12 -19.67
C PHE A 84 -4.97 0.15 -20.40
N PRO A 85 -3.96 -0.47 -19.77
CA PRO A 85 -3.09 -1.40 -20.49
C PRO A 85 -3.83 -2.68 -20.87
N PRO A 86 -3.72 -3.14 -22.12
CA PRO A 86 -4.44 -4.32 -22.55
C PRO A 86 -3.96 -5.63 -21.92
N TRP A 87 -2.75 -5.62 -21.34
CA TRP A 87 -2.18 -6.80 -20.67
C TRP A 87 -2.52 -6.88 -19.18
N ARG A 88 -3.25 -5.89 -18.65
CA ARG A 88 -3.64 -5.90 -17.24
C ARG A 88 -5.13 -6.17 -17.12
N GLU A 89 -5.49 -6.98 -16.14
CA GLU A 89 -6.87 -7.19 -15.76
C GLU A 89 -7.15 -6.39 -14.50
N ALA A 90 -7.99 -5.39 -14.62
CA ALA A 90 -8.47 -4.64 -13.47
C ALA A 90 -9.58 -5.43 -12.79
N SER A 91 -9.56 -5.49 -11.47
CA SER A 91 -10.53 -6.27 -10.70
C SER A 91 -10.87 -5.57 -9.39
N ALA A 92 -12.18 -5.50 -9.10
CA ALA A 92 -12.62 -4.98 -7.82
C ALA A 92 -12.06 -5.78 -6.63
N LEU A 93 -11.73 -7.05 -6.85
CA LEU A 93 -11.09 -7.87 -5.83
C LEU A 93 -9.70 -7.37 -5.47
N ASP A 94 -9.02 -6.68 -6.39
CA ASP A 94 -7.73 -6.05 -6.08
C ASP A 94 -7.89 -4.97 -5.03
N VAL A 95 -8.97 -4.18 -5.12
CA VAL A 95 -9.28 -3.16 -4.11
C VAL A 95 -9.61 -3.82 -2.77
N VAL A 96 -10.32 -4.94 -2.80
CA VAL A 96 -10.61 -5.70 -1.57
C VAL A 96 -9.32 -6.21 -0.93
N ALA A 97 -8.37 -6.69 -1.75
CA ALA A 97 -7.07 -7.13 -1.25
C ALA A 97 -6.27 -5.97 -0.65
N ASP A 98 -6.31 -4.79 -1.28
CA ASP A 98 -5.68 -3.59 -0.77
C ASP A 98 -6.28 -3.22 0.60
N LEU A 99 -7.60 -3.27 0.70
CA LEU A 99 -8.31 -2.99 1.95
C LEU A 99 -7.92 -4.01 3.04
N ALA A 100 -7.76 -5.27 2.68
CA ALA A 100 -7.32 -6.30 3.62
C ALA A 100 -5.94 -5.97 4.20
N GLY A 101 -5.02 -5.48 3.37
CA GLY A 101 -3.69 -5.05 3.82
C GLY A 101 -3.77 -3.85 4.75
N ILE A 102 -4.58 -2.86 4.42
CA ILE A 102 -4.81 -1.69 5.26
C ILE A 102 -5.39 -2.11 6.62
N ALA A 103 -6.38 -3.00 6.61
CA ALA A 103 -7.02 -3.48 7.83
C ALA A 103 -6.04 -4.28 8.70
N LEU A 104 -5.19 -5.07 8.08
CA LEU A 104 -4.16 -5.83 8.80
C LEU A 104 -3.22 -4.88 9.55
N TYR A 105 -2.74 -3.85 8.87
CA TYR A 105 -1.90 -2.86 9.53
C TYR A 105 -2.68 -2.10 10.60
N ALA A 106 -3.93 -1.74 10.35
CA ALA A 106 -4.76 -1.03 11.33
C ALA A 106 -4.88 -1.81 12.64
N ALA A 107 -5.01 -3.14 12.54
CA ALA A 107 -5.06 -4.00 13.71
C ALA A 107 -3.73 -4.02 14.46
N ALA A 108 -2.61 -3.92 13.75
CA ALA A 108 -1.28 -3.93 14.34
C ALA A 108 -0.83 -2.55 14.84
N ALA A 109 -1.41 -1.48 14.30
CA ALA A 109 -0.93 -0.11 14.54
C ALA A 109 -0.82 0.28 16.03
N PRO A 110 -1.78 -0.08 16.92
CA PRO A 110 -1.65 0.28 18.34
C PRO A 110 -0.41 -0.29 19.00
N PHE A 111 0.13 -1.37 18.46
CA PHE A 111 1.33 -2.01 19.01
C PHE A 111 2.61 -1.47 18.38
N VAL A 112 2.53 -1.08 17.10
CA VAL A 112 3.69 -0.65 16.32
C VAL A 112 4.04 0.81 16.62
N THR A 113 3.04 1.69 16.69
CA THR A 113 3.24 3.12 16.86
C THR A 113 3.53 3.55 18.29
N ARG A 114 3.66 2.62 19.22
CA ARG A 114 4.09 2.91 20.57
C ARG A 114 5.59 3.10 20.70
N LEU A 115 6.33 2.84 19.66
CA LEU A 115 7.77 3.09 19.65
C LEU A 115 8.04 4.60 19.74
N PRO A 116 9.02 4.99 20.57
CA PRO A 116 9.32 6.42 20.78
C PRO A 116 9.81 7.13 19.53
#